data_3141d7da873cfcf756589816f156fc48
#
_entry.id   3141d7da873cfcf756589816f156fc48
#
_cell.length_a   1.000
_cell.length_b   1.000
_cell.length_c   1.000
_cell.angle_alpha   90.00
_cell.angle_beta   90.00
_cell.angle_gamma   90.00
#
_symmetry.space_group_name_H-M   'P 1'
#
loop_
_entity.id
_entity.type
_entity.pdbx_description
1 polymer ?
#
loop_
_entity_poly.entity_id
_entity_poly.type
_entity_poly.pdbx_seq_one_letter_code
_entity_poly.pdbx_strand_id
1 'polypeptide(L)'
;MVSLNYSSSPESRVLARLTGGGFDRAKTAKSIEKFIAGYVKAARAEGGVVVGLSGGLDSAVVAALCARALGGSGRVLGLILPGASTPNEDVEDAAAHARELGIEHQTINIEPIVERCMQVLPDIDNKVARGNLTARVRMSVLYYHAYVGRRLVAGTSDKSEISIGYFTKFGDGGADMIPIAGLYKTQVRELGRYLKVPGAILQKKSSPRLWADHTAEDEIGMSYETIDPILYMLVDRKKTAKEAAAALGVPIDTVKRVQAMVVKSAHKRAMPAAPPRL
;
A
#
# COMPACT_ATOMS: atom_id res chain seq x y z
N MET A 1 23.91 8.49 15.50
CA MET A 1 23.30 9.52 14.65
C MET A 1 24.00 9.49 13.30
N VAL A 2 23.42 8.86 12.29
CA VAL A 2 23.93 8.93 10.92
C VAL A 2 23.18 10.09 10.28
N SER A 3 23.86 11.23 10.14
CA SER A 3 23.33 12.36 9.34
C SER A 3 23.38 11.93 7.89
N LEU A 4 22.22 11.66 7.31
CA LEU A 4 22.06 11.54 5.87
C LEU A 4 22.36 12.91 5.28
N ASN A 5 23.54 13.07 4.68
CA ASN A 5 23.88 14.22 3.84
C ASN A 5 22.98 14.18 2.60
N TYR A 6 21.81 14.79 2.66
CA TYR A 6 20.98 15.04 1.49
C TYR A 6 21.76 15.96 0.54
N SER A 7 22.00 15.50 -0.68
CA SER A 7 22.56 16.30 -1.75
C SER A 7 21.75 17.60 -1.88
N SER A 8 22.39 18.70 -2.26
CA SER A 8 21.77 20.05 -2.34
C SER A 8 20.78 20.23 -3.50
N SER A 9 20.34 19.16 -4.16
CA SER A 9 19.43 19.24 -5.31
C SER A 9 18.04 19.75 -4.92
N PRO A 10 17.32 20.45 -5.80
CA PRO A 10 15.95 20.90 -5.55
C PRO A 10 14.99 19.74 -5.23
N GLU A 11 15.14 18.59 -5.90
CA GLU A 11 14.41 17.35 -5.64
C GLU A 11 14.60 16.86 -4.21
N SER A 12 15.86 16.77 -3.77
CA SER A 12 16.20 16.35 -2.40
C SER A 12 15.63 17.28 -1.33
N ARG A 13 15.53 18.60 -1.61
CA ARG A 13 14.87 19.55 -0.70
C ARG A 13 13.37 19.31 -0.58
N VAL A 14 12.70 18.98 -1.67
CA VAL A 14 11.26 18.62 -1.64
C VAL A 14 11.07 17.32 -0.89
N LEU A 15 11.90 16.30 -1.14
CA LEU A 15 11.86 15.03 -0.42
C LEU A 15 12.11 15.23 1.08
N ALA A 16 13.10 16.02 1.46
CA ALA A 16 13.39 16.35 2.86
C ALA A 16 12.21 17.07 3.54
N ARG A 17 11.45 17.89 2.81
CA ARG A 17 10.22 18.52 3.30
C ARG A 17 9.11 17.48 3.51
N LEU A 18 8.96 16.50 2.61
CA LEU A 18 7.95 15.46 2.71
C LEU A 18 8.22 14.47 3.86
N THR A 19 9.48 14.22 4.18
CA THR A 19 9.90 13.18 5.13
C THR A 19 10.54 13.72 6.42
N GLY A 20 10.99 14.98 6.42
CA GLY A 20 11.70 15.63 7.52
C GLY A 20 10.79 16.50 8.40
N GLY A 21 11.25 17.71 8.72
CA GLY A 21 10.58 18.63 9.64
C GLY A 21 9.18 19.10 9.23
N GLY A 22 8.79 18.93 7.96
CA GLY A 22 7.43 19.18 7.47
C GLY A 22 6.45 18.01 7.68
N PHE A 23 6.94 16.86 8.14
CA PHE A 23 6.13 15.66 8.36
C PHE A 23 6.14 15.25 9.85
N ASP A 24 5.11 15.64 10.56
CA ASP A 24 4.89 15.26 11.95
C ASP A 24 4.31 13.85 12.05
N ARG A 25 5.18 12.89 12.31
CA ARG A 25 4.86 11.46 12.37
C ARG A 25 3.87 11.12 13.49
N ALA A 26 4.02 11.76 14.64
CA ALA A 26 3.17 11.52 15.81
C ALA A 26 1.74 12.04 15.56
N LYS A 27 1.62 13.27 15.07
CA LYS A 27 0.34 13.88 14.71
C LYS A 27 -0.34 13.10 13.58
N THR A 28 0.43 12.65 12.58
CA THR A 28 -0.07 11.85 11.45
C THR A 28 -0.60 10.50 11.94
N ALA A 29 0.18 9.77 12.74
CA ALA A 29 -0.26 8.50 13.32
C ALA A 29 -1.57 8.68 14.10
N LYS A 30 -1.63 9.66 15.02
CA LYS A 30 -2.81 9.94 15.83
C LYS A 30 -4.05 10.32 14.98
N SER A 31 -3.84 11.06 13.88
CA SER A 31 -4.92 11.40 12.96
C SER A 31 -5.48 10.18 12.25
N ILE A 32 -4.60 9.28 11.78
CA ILE A 32 -5.01 8.04 11.13
C ILE A 32 -5.69 7.08 12.13
N GLU A 33 -5.16 6.93 13.33
CA GLU A 33 -5.77 6.14 14.41
C GLU A 33 -7.20 6.63 14.71
N LYS A 34 -7.38 7.95 14.81
CA LYS A 34 -8.72 8.56 15.00
C LYS A 34 -9.66 8.28 13.82
N PHE A 35 -9.15 8.35 12.59
CA PHE A 35 -9.90 8.00 11.38
C PHE A 35 -10.35 6.53 11.42
N ILE A 36 -9.44 5.59 11.69
CA ILE A 36 -9.74 4.15 11.77
C ILE A 36 -10.84 3.90 12.81
N ALA A 37 -10.65 4.36 14.04
CA ALA A 37 -11.61 4.17 15.12
C ALA A 37 -12.98 4.79 14.79
N GLY A 38 -13.00 5.99 14.23
CA GLY A 38 -14.22 6.68 13.82
C GLY A 38 -14.97 5.95 12.70
N TYR A 39 -14.24 5.46 11.68
CA TYR A 39 -14.83 4.76 10.54
C TYR A 39 -15.43 3.41 10.96
N VAL A 40 -14.69 2.62 11.76
CA VAL A 40 -15.16 1.33 12.30
C VAL A 40 -16.43 1.53 13.15
N LYS A 41 -16.46 2.57 13.99
CA LYS A 41 -17.64 2.92 14.79
C LYS A 41 -18.83 3.33 13.92
N ALA A 42 -18.62 4.19 12.93
CA ALA A 42 -19.67 4.66 12.02
C ALA A 42 -20.26 3.51 11.19
N ALA A 43 -19.44 2.59 10.74
CA ALA A 43 -19.85 1.40 9.99
C ALA A 43 -20.47 0.29 10.88
N ARG A 44 -20.49 0.48 12.21
CA ARG A 44 -20.96 -0.54 13.18
C ARG A 44 -20.27 -1.88 13.03
N ALA A 45 -18.98 -1.88 12.65
CA ALA A 45 -18.18 -3.09 12.49
C ALA A 45 -17.72 -3.60 13.88
N GLU A 46 -18.56 -4.40 14.53
CA GLU A 46 -18.34 -4.89 15.90
C GLU A 46 -17.04 -5.70 16.04
N GLY A 47 -16.69 -6.47 15.02
CA GLY A 47 -15.44 -7.24 14.95
C GLY A 47 -14.19 -6.40 14.63
N GLY A 48 -14.35 -5.12 14.30
CA GLY A 48 -13.22 -4.24 13.95
C GLY A 48 -12.78 -4.38 12.51
N VAL A 49 -11.52 -4.79 12.25
CA VAL A 49 -10.93 -4.84 10.91
C VAL A 49 -10.23 -6.16 10.61
N VAL A 50 -10.11 -6.48 9.33
CA VAL A 50 -9.18 -7.48 8.80
C VAL A 50 -8.16 -6.77 7.89
N VAL A 51 -6.90 -7.16 8.01
CA VAL A 51 -5.75 -6.61 7.25
C VAL A 51 -4.99 -7.76 6.59
N GLY A 52 -4.69 -7.65 5.32
CA GLY A 52 -3.76 -8.55 4.64
C GLY A 52 -2.32 -8.23 5.06
N LEU A 53 -1.62 -9.19 5.66
CA LEU A 53 -0.23 -9.06 6.08
C LEU A 53 0.67 -9.73 5.05
N SER A 54 1.43 -8.92 4.31
CA SER A 54 2.31 -9.41 3.24
C SER A 54 3.77 -9.61 3.67
N GLY A 55 4.13 -9.25 4.91
CA GLY A 55 5.53 -9.13 5.33
C GLY A 55 6.25 -7.91 4.76
N GLY A 56 5.53 -7.02 4.06
CA GLY A 56 6.03 -5.74 3.55
C GLY A 56 5.64 -4.55 4.41
N LEU A 57 6.29 -3.41 4.14
CA LEU A 57 6.19 -2.18 4.93
C LEU A 57 4.76 -1.66 5.11
N ASP A 58 4.01 -1.55 4.00
CA ASP A 58 2.70 -0.90 4.01
C ASP A 58 1.71 -1.65 4.88
N SER A 59 1.65 -2.98 4.71
CA SER A 59 0.81 -3.84 5.53
C SER A 59 1.20 -3.82 7.02
N ALA A 60 2.49 -3.75 7.31
CA ALA A 60 3.00 -3.65 8.68
C ALA A 60 2.60 -2.32 9.34
N VAL A 61 2.72 -1.20 8.61
CA VAL A 61 2.31 0.13 9.08
C VAL A 61 0.80 0.19 9.33
N VAL A 62 -0.02 -0.33 8.41
CA VAL A 62 -1.48 -0.36 8.56
C VAL A 62 -1.88 -1.24 9.74
N ALA A 63 -1.28 -2.43 9.91
CA ALA A 63 -1.54 -3.30 11.04
C ALA A 63 -1.23 -2.62 12.39
N ALA A 64 -0.07 -1.95 12.48
CA ALA A 64 0.32 -1.21 13.67
C ALA A 64 -0.65 -0.05 14.00
N LEU A 65 -1.08 0.70 12.99
CA LEU A 65 -2.08 1.77 13.16
C LEU A 65 -3.44 1.22 13.60
N CYS A 66 -3.90 0.11 13.01
CA CYS A 66 -5.13 -0.55 13.39
C CYS A 66 -5.08 -1.10 14.82
N ALA A 67 -3.98 -1.75 15.22
CA ALA A 67 -3.78 -2.24 16.58
C ALA A 67 -3.84 -1.10 17.61
N ARG A 68 -3.18 0.02 17.34
CA ARG A 68 -3.20 1.20 18.21
C ARG A 68 -4.58 1.88 18.27
N ALA A 69 -5.27 1.94 17.14
CA ALA A 69 -6.58 2.58 17.06
C ALA A 69 -7.70 1.79 17.75
N LEU A 70 -7.63 0.45 17.72
CA LEU A 70 -8.72 -0.42 18.14
C LEU A 70 -8.43 -1.23 19.42
N GLY A 71 -7.23 -1.13 19.98
CA GLY A 71 -6.84 -1.79 21.22
C GLY A 71 -6.36 -3.25 21.04
N GLY A 72 -5.87 -3.63 19.88
CA GLY A 72 -5.18 -4.91 19.63
C GLY A 72 -6.10 -6.13 19.51
N SER A 73 -5.94 -7.10 20.40
CA SER A 73 -6.58 -8.43 20.34
C SER A 73 -8.10 -8.40 20.19
N GLY A 74 -8.62 -9.24 19.30
CA GLY A 74 -10.05 -9.42 19.04
C GLY A 74 -10.67 -8.39 18.08
N ARG A 75 -10.05 -7.21 17.91
CA ARG A 75 -10.54 -6.14 17.02
C ARG A 75 -9.75 -5.99 15.73
N VAL A 76 -8.61 -6.65 15.60
CA VAL A 76 -7.77 -6.67 14.41
C VAL A 76 -7.40 -8.11 14.08
N LEU A 77 -7.77 -8.56 12.89
CA LEU A 77 -7.37 -9.85 12.33
C LEU A 77 -6.36 -9.63 11.21
N GLY A 78 -5.16 -10.16 11.35
CA GLY A 78 -4.16 -10.22 10.31
C GLY A 78 -4.29 -11.50 9.48
N LEU A 79 -4.47 -11.41 8.17
CA LEU A 79 -4.45 -12.57 7.28
C LEU A 79 -3.16 -12.59 6.46
N ILE A 80 -2.38 -13.66 6.61
CA ILE A 80 -1.19 -13.94 5.82
C ILE A 80 -1.62 -14.89 4.71
N LEU A 81 -1.57 -14.43 3.45
CA LEU A 81 -2.15 -15.11 2.29
C LEU A 81 -1.06 -15.45 1.26
N PRO A 82 -0.13 -16.39 1.59
CA PRO A 82 0.93 -16.77 0.66
C PRO A 82 0.37 -17.46 -0.59
N GLY A 83 0.97 -17.16 -1.73
CA GLY A 83 0.86 -17.89 -2.99
C GLY A 83 2.23 -18.44 -3.40
N ALA A 84 2.34 -19.06 -4.57
CA ALA A 84 3.56 -19.74 -5.04
C ALA A 84 4.82 -18.86 -5.04
N SER A 85 4.69 -17.56 -5.31
CA SER A 85 5.82 -16.62 -5.36
C SER A 85 6.15 -15.94 -4.03
N THR A 86 5.43 -16.26 -2.94
CA THR A 86 5.63 -15.63 -1.63
C THR A 86 6.79 -16.28 -0.91
N PRO A 87 7.88 -15.54 -0.58
CA PRO A 87 8.99 -16.09 0.20
C PRO A 87 8.53 -16.48 1.61
N ASN A 88 9.08 -17.57 2.16
CA ASN A 88 8.81 -17.98 3.54
C ASN A 88 9.20 -16.91 4.55
N GLU A 89 10.28 -16.20 4.31
CA GLU A 89 10.71 -15.06 5.15
C GLU A 89 9.63 -13.98 5.27
N ASP A 90 8.91 -13.67 4.19
CA ASP A 90 7.82 -12.69 4.23
C ASP A 90 6.65 -13.19 5.11
N VAL A 91 6.36 -14.50 5.09
CA VAL A 91 5.34 -15.13 5.94
C VAL A 91 5.74 -15.08 7.41
N GLU A 92 7.01 -15.41 7.70
CA GLU A 92 7.58 -15.39 9.06
C GLU A 92 7.61 -13.98 9.65
N ASP A 93 8.07 -12.99 8.88
CA ASP A 93 8.08 -11.59 9.27
C ASP A 93 6.67 -11.04 9.52
N ALA A 94 5.70 -11.39 8.68
CA ALA A 94 4.30 -11.01 8.87
C ALA A 94 3.72 -11.59 10.17
N ALA A 95 3.99 -12.87 10.45
CA ALA A 95 3.53 -13.54 11.65
C ALA A 95 4.23 -13.01 12.91
N ALA A 96 5.54 -12.75 12.84
CA ALA A 96 6.30 -12.15 13.94
C ALA A 96 5.76 -10.76 14.30
N HIS A 97 5.55 -9.91 13.28
CA HIS A 97 5.03 -8.58 13.50
C HIS A 97 3.60 -8.59 14.07
N ALA A 98 2.73 -9.50 13.62
CA ALA A 98 1.39 -9.67 14.19
C ALA A 98 1.44 -10.05 15.68
N ARG A 99 2.37 -10.95 16.07
CA ARG A 99 2.58 -11.32 17.47
C ARG A 99 3.08 -10.15 18.31
N GLU A 100 4.04 -9.35 17.80
CA GLU A 100 4.54 -8.16 18.49
C GLU A 100 3.45 -7.11 18.71
N LEU A 101 2.52 -6.96 17.75
CA LEU A 101 1.38 -6.08 17.87
C LEU A 101 0.26 -6.61 18.78
N GLY A 102 0.32 -7.87 19.22
CA GLY A 102 -0.72 -8.52 20.00
C GLY A 102 -2.05 -8.67 19.24
N ILE A 103 -2.01 -8.81 17.93
CA ILE A 103 -3.21 -9.01 17.09
C ILE A 103 -3.40 -10.49 16.73
N GLU A 104 -4.66 -10.90 16.58
CA GLU A 104 -5.01 -12.20 16.03
C GLU A 104 -4.49 -12.33 14.59
N HIS A 105 -3.93 -13.49 14.23
CA HIS A 105 -3.51 -13.72 12.84
C HIS A 105 -3.70 -15.17 12.42
N GLN A 106 -3.88 -15.37 11.12
CA GLN A 106 -4.03 -16.67 10.47
C GLN A 106 -3.21 -16.69 9.18
N THR A 107 -2.62 -17.84 8.86
CA THR A 107 -1.97 -18.08 7.58
C THR A 107 -2.82 -19.02 6.74
N ILE A 108 -3.20 -18.59 5.54
CA ILE A 108 -4.01 -19.34 4.60
C ILE A 108 -3.30 -19.37 3.26
N ASN A 109 -2.81 -20.57 2.86
CA ASN A 109 -2.23 -20.73 1.53
C ASN A 109 -3.32 -20.62 0.47
N ILE A 110 -3.22 -19.60 -0.38
CA ILE A 110 -4.19 -19.34 -1.45
C ILE A 110 -3.84 -20.00 -2.78
N GLU A 111 -2.66 -20.60 -2.91
CA GLU A 111 -2.22 -21.20 -4.17
C GLU A 111 -3.19 -22.25 -4.72
N PRO A 112 -3.76 -23.17 -3.91
CA PRO A 112 -4.74 -24.14 -4.42
C PRO A 112 -5.98 -23.47 -5.07
N ILE A 113 -6.38 -22.30 -4.59
CA ILE A 113 -7.50 -21.52 -5.17
C ILE A 113 -7.08 -20.93 -6.51
N VAL A 114 -5.88 -20.32 -6.56
CA VAL A 114 -5.33 -19.75 -7.80
C VAL A 114 -5.15 -20.82 -8.87
N GLU A 115 -4.57 -21.96 -8.51
CA GLU A 115 -4.39 -23.11 -9.42
C GLU A 115 -5.72 -23.63 -9.94
N ARG A 116 -6.71 -23.76 -9.08
CA ARG A 116 -8.04 -24.19 -9.51
C ARG A 116 -8.69 -23.22 -10.49
N CYS A 117 -8.52 -21.91 -10.27
CA CYS A 117 -8.96 -20.92 -11.24
C CYS A 117 -8.21 -21.06 -12.57
N MET A 118 -6.90 -21.26 -12.55
CA MET A 118 -6.09 -21.42 -13.76
C MET A 118 -6.44 -22.67 -14.56
N GLN A 119 -6.88 -23.77 -13.91
CA GLN A 119 -7.32 -24.98 -14.58
C GLN A 119 -8.61 -24.82 -15.41
N VAL A 120 -9.45 -23.85 -15.06
CA VAL A 120 -10.75 -23.62 -15.75
C VAL A 120 -10.74 -22.40 -16.67
N LEU A 121 -9.68 -21.60 -16.62
CA LEU A 121 -9.48 -20.45 -17.50
C LEU A 121 -8.68 -20.88 -18.76
N PRO A 122 -8.78 -20.12 -19.87
CA PRO A 122 -7.91 -20.35 -21.03
C PRO A 122 -6.45 -20.33 -20.63
N ASP A 123 -5.69 -21.30 -21.16
CA ASP A 123 -4.24 -21.36 -20.95
C ASP A 123 -3.56 -20.20 -21.69
N ILE A 124 -3.25 -19.14 -20.95
CA ILE A 124 -2.58 -17.94 -21.46
C ILE A 124 -1.33 -17.73 -20.60
N ASP A 125 -0.18 -17.87 -21.21
CA ASP A 125 1.10 -17.54 -20.56
C ASP A 125 1.24 -16.03 -20.37
N ASN A 126 0.60 -15.51 -19.32
CA ASN A 126 0.63 -14.11 -18.97
C ASN A 126 0.77 -13.93 -17.45
N LYS A 127 2.01 -13.70 -17.01
CA LYS A 127 2.34 -13.52 -15.59
C LYS A 127 1.58 -12.36 -14.92
N VAL A 128 1.28 -11.30 -15.66
CA VAL A 128 0.54 -10.14 -15.13
C VAL A 128 -0.92 -10.51 -14.90
N ALA A 129 -1.55 -11.26 -15.82
CA ALA A 129 -2.92 -11.76 -15.65
C ALA A 129 -3.02 -12.70 -14.44
N ARG A 130 -2.07 -13.64 -14.28
CA ARG A 130 -1.98 -14.53 -13.11
C ARG A 130 -1.79 -13.75 -11.82
N GLY A 131 -0.88 -12.76 -11.80
CA GLY A 131 -0.66 -11.90 -10.64
C GLY A 131 -1.91 -11.12 -10.25
N ASN A 132 -2.62 -10.55 -11.22
CA ASN A 132 -3.88 -9.86 -10.98
C ASN A 132 -4.98 -10.80 -10.45
N LEU A 133 -5.03 -12.05 -10.91
CA LEU A 133 -5.92 -13.08 -10.37
C LEU A 133 -5.57 -13.36 -8.91
N THR A 134 -4.30 -13.58 -8.59
CA THR A 134 -3.81 -13.82 -7.23
C THR A 134 -4.20 -12.68 -6.28
N ALA A 135 -4.05 -11.42 -6.71
CA ALA A 135 -4.47 -10.27 -5.91
C ALA A 135 -5.99 -10.25 -5.64
N ARG A 136 -6.81 -10.65 -6.63
CA ARG A 136 -8.27 -10.75 -6.45
C ARG A 136 -8.68 -11.93 -5.57
N VAL A 137 -8.00 -13.06 -5.63
CA VAL A 137 -8.20 -14.18 -4.70
C VAL A 137 -7.91 -13.73 -3.27
N ARG A 138 -6.80 -13.02 -3.02
CA ARG A 138 -6.50 -12.44 -1.70
C ARG A 138 -7.63 -11.52 -1.22
N MET A 139 -8.11 -10.63 -2.06
CA MET A 139 -9.22 -9.73 -1.74
C MET A 139 -10.48 -10.51 -1.38
N SER A 140 -10.84 -11.53 -2.15
CA SER A 140 -12.02 -12.37 -1.87
C SER A 140 -11.92 -13.08 -0.52
N VAL A 141 -10.75 -13.59 -0.15
CA VAL A 141 -10.50 -14.21 1.16
C VAL A 141 -10.61 -13.18 2.28
N LEU A 142 -10.04 -11.97 2.11
CA LEU A 142 -10.18 -10.89 3.07
C LEU A 142 -11.65 -10.53 3.32
N TYR A 143 -12.44 -10.35 2.27
CA TYR A 143 -13.86 -10.01 2.39
C TYR A 143 -14.70 -11.16 2.96
N TYR A 144 -14.36 -12.43 2.69
CA TYR A 144 -15.00 -13.58 3.35
C TYR A 144 -14.84 -13.50 4.87
N HIS A 145 -13.61 -13.30 5.35
CA HIS A 145 -13.33 -13.16 6.79
C HIS A 145 -13.91 -11.87 7.38
N ALA A 146 -13.95 -10.79 6.61
CA ALA A 146 -14.58 -9.55 7.02
C ALA A 146 -16.08 -9.76 7.29
N TYR A 147 -16.78 -10.42 6.37
CA TYR A 147 -18.20 -10.69 6.53
C TYR A 147 -18.50 -11.60 7.72
N VAL A 148 -17.82 -12.75 7.82
CA VAL A 148 -17.99 -13.70 8.92
C VAL A 148 -17.69 -13.07 10.29
N GLY A 149 -16.64 -12.25 10.36
CA GLY A 149 -16.20 -11.61 11.60
C GLY A 149 -16.86 -10.26 11.88
N ARG A 150 -17.81 -9.77 11.07
CA ARG A 150 -18.39 -8.41 11.16
C ARG A 150 -17.32 -7.35 11.19
N ARG A 151 -16.31 -7.47 10.32
CA ARG A 151 -15.12 -6.62 10.21
C ARG A 151 -15.15 -5.83 8.91
N LEU A 152 -14.33 -4.78 8.84
CA LEU A 152 -14.05 -4.06 7.60
C LEU A 152 -12.68 -4.48 7.06
N VAL A 153 -12.52 -4.48 5.75
CA VAL A 153 -11.23 -4.68 5.10
C VAL A 153 -10.44 -3.36 5.14
N ALA A 154 -9.30 -3.36 5.83
CA ALA A 154 -8.36 -2.25 5.80
C ALA A 154 -7.30 -2.49 4.71
N GLY A 155 -7.36 -1.68 3.65
CA GLY A 155 -6.41 -1.72 2.54
C GLY A 155 -5.08 -1.08 2.91
N THR A 156 -4.04 -1.48 2.20
CA THR A 156 -2.66 -1.12 2.51
C THR A 156 -1.98 -0.27 1.44
N SER A 157 -2.71 0.15 0.40
CA SER A 157 -2.15 1.00 -0.67
C SER A 157 -1.85 2.40 -0.17
N ASP A 158 -0.72 2.94 -0.55
CA ASP A 158 -0.31 4.31 -0.25
C ASP A 158 -0.66 5.29 -1.38
N LYS A 159 -0.41 6.59 -1.15
CA LYS A 159 -0.69 7.65 -2.10
C LYS A 159 0.10 7.52 -3.40
N SER A 160 1.35 7.08 -3.33
CA SER A 160 2.22 6.92 -4.50
C SER A 160 1.66 5.84 -5.41
N GLU A 161 1.38 4.66 -4.86
CA GLU A 161 0.80 3.52 -5.57
C GLU A 161 -0.55 3.87 -6.17
N ILE A 162 -1.45 4.44 -5.37
CA ILE A 162 -2.78 4.87 -5.82
C ILE A 162 -2.65 5.87 -6.97
N SER A 163 -1.75 6.87 -6.85
CA SER A 163 -1.63 7.93 -7.83
C SER A 163 -1.17 7.41 -9.19
N ILE A 164 -0.13 6.56 -9.22
CA ILE A 164 0.39 5.99 -10.48
C ILE A 164 -0.39 4.76 -10.95
N GLY A 165 -1.33 4.25 -10.14
CA GLY A 165 -2.14 3.07 -10.44
C GLY A 165 -1.39 1.75 -10.27
N TYR A 166 -0.39 1.72 -9.41
CA TYR A 166 0.39 0.52 -9.10
C TYR A 166 -0.34 -0.35 -8.09
N PHE A 167 -1.49 -0.85 -8.49
CA PHE A 167 -2.35 -1.78 -7.76
C PHE A 167 -3.30 -2.51 -8.72
N THR A 168 -3.83 -3.64 -8.31
CA THR A 168 -4.86 -4.38 -9.05
C THR A 168 -6.24 -3.85 -8.67
N LYS A 169 -6.96 -3.29 -9.64
CA LYS A 169 -8.36 -2.86 -9.44
C LYS A 169 -9.21 -4.07 -9.02
N PHE A 170 -9.95 -3.93 -7.92
CA PHE A 170 -10.71 -5.02 -7.29
C PHE A 170 -9.85 -6.22 -6.83
N GLY A 171 -8.56 -5.98 -6.58
CA GLY A 171 -7.66 -6.87 -5.89
C GLY A 171 -7.20 -6.17 -4.61
N ASP A 172 -5.91 -5.85 -4.50
CA ASP A 172 -5.37 -5.03 -3.41
C ASP A 172 -5.93 -3.60 -3.35
N GLY A 173 -6.50 -3.09 -4.46
CA GLY A 173 -7.30 -1.85 -4.47
C GLY A 173 -8.73 -2.00 -3.94
N GLY A 174 -9.18 -3.21 -3.59
CA GLY A 174 -10.50 -3.49 -3.02
C GLY A 174 -10.44 -3.47 -1.50
N ALA A 175 -10.98 -2.44 -0.87
CA ALA A 175 -11.00 -2.27 0.58
C ALA A 175 -12.15 -1.35 1.01
N ASP A 176 -12.58 -1.46 2.29
CA ASP A 176 -13.59 -0.57 2.86
C ASP A 176 -13.00 0.76 3.33
N MET A 177 -11.73 0.75 3.73
CA MET A 177 -10.94 1.93 4.04
C MET A 177 -9.47 1.71 3.71
N ILE A 178 -8.75 2.79 3.39
CA ILE A 178 -7.32 2.76 3.08
C ILE A 178 -6.59 3.78 3.98
N PRO A 179 -6.15 3.39 5.18
CA PRO A 179 -5.65 4.31 6.21
C PRO A 179 -4.46 5.17 5.79
N ILE A 180 -3.59 4.65 4.90
CA ILE A 180 -2.38 5.33 4.44
C ILE A 180 -2.50 5.93 3.03
N ALA A 181 -3.71 5.99 2.45
CA ALA A 181 -3.96 6.54 1.11
C ALA A 181 -3.52 8.00 0.93
N GLY A 182 -3.36 8.75 2.02
CA GLY A 182 -2.89 10.15 2.03
C GLY A 182 -1.38 10.30 2.13
N LEU A 183 -0.61 9.22 2.33
CA LEU A 183 0.83 9.24 2.56
C LEU A 183 1.60 8.74 1.35
N TYR A 184 2.64 9.46 0.95
CA TYR A 184 3.60 8.99 -0.03
C TYR A 184 4.43 7.80 0.53
N LYS A 185 4.95 6.92 -0.34
CA LYS A 185 5.77 5.77 0.06
C LYS A 185 6.92 6.18 0.99
N THR A 186 7.59 7.27 0.69
CA THR A 186 8.66 7.81 1.51
C THR A 186 8.18 8.24 2.90
N GLN A 187 6.97 8.78 3.01
CA GLN A 187 6.32 9.10 4.29
C GLN A 187 5.90 7.86 5.06
N VAL A 188 5.43 6.81 4.37
CA VAL A 188 5.10 5.52 4.99
C VAL A 188 6.34 4.89 5.62
N ARG A 189 7.52 4.97 4.97
CA ARG A 189 8.80 4.52 5.58
C ARG A 189 9.11 5.28 6.87
N GLU A 190 8.93 6.60 6.88
CA GLU A 190 9.16 7.40 8.07
C GLU A 190 8.16 7.09 9.19
N LEU A 191 6.90 6.86 8.83
CA LEU A 191 5.87 6.46 9.78
C LEU A 191 6.15 5.06 10.34
N GLY A 192 6.62 4.14 9.51
CA GLY A 192 7.05 2.79 9.93
C GLY A 192 8.16 2.83 10.98
N ARG A 193 9.17 3.70 10.79
CA ARG A 193 10.22 3.93 11.79
C ARG A 193 9.65 4.45 13.12
N TYR A 194 8.74 5.42 13.03
CA TYR A 194 8.07 5.99 14.21
C TYR A 194 7.23 4.94 14.95
N LEU A 195 6.53 4.08 14.22
CA LEU A 195 5.71 3.00 14.77
C LEU A 195 6.53 1.79 15.24
N LYS A 196 7.85 1.83 15.07
CA LYS A 196 8.79 0.76 15.44
C LYS A 196 8.53 -0.54 14.68
N VAL A 197 8.14 -0.44 13.40
CA VAL A 197 8.08 -1.61 12.51
C VAL A 197 9.45 -2.28 12.47
N PRO A 198 9.54 -3.61 12.54
CA PRO A 198 10.81 -4.34 12.56
C PRO A 198 11.76 -3.95 11.42
N GLY A 199 13.06 -3.87 11.74
CA GLY A 199 14.09 -3.44 10.78
C GLY A 199 14.15 -4.31 9.54
N ALA A 200 13.92 -5.61 9.67
CA ALA A 200 13.84 -6.55 8.56
C ALA A 200 12.78 -6.11 7.53
N ILE A 201 11.57 -5.74 8.00
CA ILE A 201 10.48 -5.26 7.14
C ILE A 201 10.80 -3.88 6.55
N LEU A 202 11.35 -2.95 7.37
CA LEU A 202 11.68 -1.58 6.92
C LEU A 202 12.72 -1.53 5.80
N GLN A 203 13.63 -2.51 5.74
CA GLN A 203 14.71 -2.55 4.76
C GLN A 203 14.32 -3.27 3.46
N LYS A 204 13.20 -3.99 3.44
CA LYS A 204 12.74 -4.68 2.24
C LYS A 204 12.41 -3.69 1.12
N LYS A 205 12.78 -4.05 -0.11
CA LYS A 205 12.29 -3.37 -1.30
C LYS A 205 10.78 -3.58 -1.44
N SER A 206 10.08 -2.53 -1.87
CA SER A 206 8.64 -2.64 -2.17
C SER A 206 8.43 -3.67 -3.27
N SER A 207 7.57 -4.67 -3.02
CA SER A 207 7.29 -5.74 -3.97
C SER A 207 5.86 -6.25 -3.78
N PRO A 208 5.07 -6.40 -4.86
CA PRO A 208 3.77 -7.05 -4.78
C PRO A 208 3.86 -8.58 -4.78
N ARG A 209 5.07 -9.16 -4.92
CA ARG A 209 5.33 -10.61 -4.91
C ARG A 209 4.41 -11.41 -5.83
N LEU A 210 4.12 -10.89 -7.02
CA LEU A 210 3.27 -11.57 -8.00
C LEU A 210 4.02 -12.60 -8.83
N TRP A 211 5.35 -12.48 -8.91
CA TRP A 211 6.30 -13.44 -9.49
C TRP A 211 7.67 -13.33 -8.80
N ALA A 212 8.57 -14.29 -9.09
CA ALA A 212 9.91 -14.30 -8.49
C ALA A 212 10.69 -13.00 -8.82
N ASP A 213 11.49 -12.52 -7.86
CA ASP A 213 12.32 -11.32 -7.95
C ASP A 213 11.60 -10.03 -8.37
N HIS A 214 10.28 -10.01 -8.27
CA HIS A 214 9.47 -8.85 -8.61
C HIS A 214 9.69 -7.72 -7.61
N THR A 215 10.16 -6.57 -8.05
CA THR A 215 10.17 -5.33 -7.27
C THR A 215 9.34 -4.24 -7.95
N ALA A 216 8.72 -3.39 -7.15
CA ALA A 216 7.90 -2.29 -7.68
C ALA A 216 8.75 -1.28 -8.46
N GLU A 217 9.90 -0.93 -7.92
CA GLU A 217 10.80 0.07 -8.54
C GLU A 217 11.39 -0.41 -9.86
N ASP A 218 11.70 -1.70 -9.99
CA ASP A 218 12.18 -2.29 -11.25
C ASP A 218 11.08 -2.29 -12.33
N GLU A 219 9.83 -2.62 -11.95
CA GLU A 219 8.70 -2.59 -12.90
C GLU A 219 8.32 -1.16 -13.30
N ILE A 220 8.30 -0.24 -12.36
CA ILE A 220 8.02 1.19 -12.60
C ILE A 220 9.19 1.82 -13.36
N GLY A 221 10.43 1.36 -13.11
CA GLY A 221 11.67 1.89 -13.67
C GLY A 221 12.09 3.23 -13.05
N MET A 222 11.67 3.50 -11.82
CA MET A 222 12.04 4.69 -11.01
C MET A 222 11.87 4.38 -9.53
N SER A 223 12.71 4.99 -8.67
CA SER A 223 12.57 4.91 -7.22
C SER A 223 11.45 5.79 -6.70
N TYR A 224 10.90 5.46 -5.53
CA TYR A 224 9.89 6.29 -4.88
C TYR A 224 10.45 7.63 -4.41
N GLU A 225 11.74 7.73 -4.14
CA GLU A 225 12.42 9.00 -3.85
C GLU A 225 12.32 9.99 -5.01
N THR A 226 12.26 9.50 -6.25
CA THR A 226 12.04 10.32 -7.45
C THR A 226 10.55 10.53 -7.73
N ILE A 227 9.73 9.49 -7.57
CA ILE A 227 8.29 9.53 -7.87
C ILE A 227 7.55 10.50 -6.94
N ASP A 228 7.79 10.44 -5.63
CA ASP A 228 7.03 11.17 -4.61
C ASP A 228 7.13 12.69 -4.73
N PRO A 229 8.33 13.30 -4.91
CA PRO A 229 8.45 14.73 -5.18
C PRO A 229 7.71 15.16 -6.46
N ILE A 230 7.76 14.33 -7.52
CA ILE A 230 7.05 14.61 -8.77
C ILE A 230 5.53 14.56 -8.55
N LEU A 231 5.03 13.53 -7.88
CA LEU A 231 3.61 13.43 -7.53
C LEU A 231 3.15 14.59 -6.65
N TYR A 232 3.97 14.99 -5.66
CA TYR A 232 3.67 16.15 -4.83
C TYR A 232 3.47 17.41 -5.69
N MET A 233 4.35 17.66 -6.66
CA MET A 233 4.23 18.83 -7.54
C MET A 233 3.01 18.73 -8.46
N LEU A 234 2.78 17.58 -9.09
CA LEU A 234 1.69 17.38 -10.05
C LEU A 234 0.31 17.29 -9.36
N VAL A 235 0.21 16.49 -8.29
CA VAL A 235 -1.08 16.12 -7.67
C VAL A 235 -1.48 17.11 -6.59
N ASP A 236 -0.58 17.43 -5.64
CA ASP A 236 -0.92 18.30 -4.50
C ASP A 236 -0.76 19.78 -4.85
N ARG A 237 0.32 20.14 -5.55
CA ARG A 237 0.61 21.52 -5.91
C ARG A 237 -0.01 21.95 -7.25
N LYS A 238 -0.63 21.00 -7.98
CA LYS A 238 -1.30 21.22 -9.27
C LYS A 238 -0.41 21.92 -10.31
N LYS A 239 0.90 21.65 -10.27
CA LYS A 239 1.87 22.22 -11.20
C LYS A 239 1.81 21.50 -12.55
N THR A 240 2.08 22.24 -13.62
CA THR A 240 2.31 21.66 -14.94
C THR A 240 3.61 20.85 -14.95
N ALA A 241 3.76 19.93 -15.91
CA ALA A 241 4.98 19.13 -16.03
C ALA A 241 6.23 20.02 -16.19
N LYS A 242 6.13 21.14 -16.92
CA LYS A 242 7.22 22.09 -17.11
C LYS A 242 7.62 22.79 -15.79
N GLU A 243 6.63 23.26 -15.03
CA GLU A 243 6.87 23.89 -13.72
C GLU A 243 7.45 22.91 -12.71
N ALA A 244 6.93 21.66 -12.68
CA ALA A 244 7.41 20.61 -11.79
C ALA A 244 8.86 20.24 -12.12
N ALA A 245 9.20 20.05 -13.38
CA ALA A 245 10.57 19.76 -13.84
C ALA A 245 11.54 20.88 -13.43
N ALA A 246 11.18 22.12 -13.68
CA ALA A 246 11.99 23.29 -13.30
C ALA A 246 12.17 23.39 -11.77
N ALA A 247 11.09 23.19 -10.99
CA ALA A 247 11.13 23.29 -9.54
C ALA A 247 11.94 22.17 -8.86
N LEU A 248 11.98 20.99 -9.47
CA LEU A 248 12.69 19.81 -8.95
C LEU A 248 14.12 19.69 -9.53
N GLY A 249 14.42 20.37 -10.64
CA GLY A 249 15.69 20.23 -11.34
C GLY A 249 15.87 18.85 -12.00
N VAL A 250 14.77 18.22 -12.40
CA VAL A 250 14.76 16.90 -13.05
C VAL A 250 14.37 17.01 -14.53
N PRO A 251 14.76 16.03 -15.39
CA PRO A 251 14.35 16.03 -16.79
C PRO A 251 12.83 16.06 -16.94
N ILE A 252 12.34 16.89 -17.86
CA ILE A 252 10.89 17.00 -18.12
C ILE A 252 10.26 15.68 -18.56
N ASP A 253 11.00 14.82 -19.24
CA ASP A 253 10.51 13.51 -19.68
C ASP A 253 10.27 12.55 -18.52
N THR A 254 11.07 12.64 -17.44
CA THR A 254 10.82 11.91 -16.20
C THR A 254 9.47 12.34 -15.59
N VAL A 255 9.22 13.65 -15.52
CA VAL A 255 7.95 14.18 -15.00
C VAL A 255 6.77 13.77 -15.88
N LYS A 256 6.91 13.87 -17.21
CA LYS A 256 5.87 13.44 -18.16
C LYS A 256 5.56 11.94 -18.04
N ARG A 257 6.58 11.11 -17.79
CA ARG A 257 6.38 9.66 -17.58
C ARG A 257 5.51 9.39 -16.36
N VAL A 258 5.78 10.04 -15.21
CA VAL A 258 4.94 9.93 -14.01
C VAL A 258 3.54 10.48 -14.27
N GLN A 259 3.41 11.63 -14.94
CA GLN A 259 2.13 12.20 -15.31
C GLN A 259 1.30 11.26 -16.20
N ALA A 260 1.92 10.58 -17.16
CA ALA A 260 1.26 9.61 -18.02
C ALA A 260 0.73 8.41 -17.21
N MET A 261 1.48 7.92 -16.22
CA MET A 261 1.01 6.87 -15.30
C MET A 261 -0.24 7.31 -14.53
N VAL A 262 -0.23 8.53 -13.99
CA VAL A 262 -1.37 9.11 -13.26
C VAL A 262 -2.61 9.20 -14.15
N VAL A 263 -2.46 9.68 -15.37
CA VAL A 263 -3.59 9.81 -16.32
C VAL A 263 -4.11 8.44 -16.77
N LYS A 264 -3.22 7.54 -17.20
CA LYS A 264 -3.57 6.20 -17.69
C LYS A 264 -4.31 5.38 -16.63
N SER A 265 -3.96 5.54 -15.37
CA SER A 265 -4.55 4.78 -14.26
C SER A 265 -5.80 5.44 -13.64
N ALA A 266 -6.27 6.57 -14.15
CA ALA A 266 -7.40 7.30 -13.57
C ALA A 266 -8.65 6.42 -13.37
N HIS A 267 -8.93 5.52 -14.33
CA HIS A 267 -10.07 4.59 -14.25
C HIS A 267 -9.99 3.62 -13.06
N LYS A 268 -8.78 3.35 -12.52
CA LYS A 268 -8.62 2.46 -11.36
C LYS A 268 -9.09 3.12 -10.06
N ARG A 269 -9.02 4.45 -9.99
CA ARG A 269 -9.41 5.27 -8.81
C ARG A 269 -10.86 5.75 -8.84
N ALA A 270 -11.56 5.48 -9.93
CA ALA A 270 -12.94 5.90 -10.10
C ALA A 270 -13.91 4.74 -9.83
N MET A 271 -15.10 5.08 -9.34
CA MET A 271 -16.23 4.15 -9.37
C MET A 271 -16.50 3.71 -10.83
N PRO A 272 -17.15 2.55 -11.04
CA PRO A 272 -17.58 2.16 -12.37
C PRO A 272 -18.35 3.28 -13.07
N ALA A 273 -17.98 3.57 -14.32
CA ALA A 273 -18.67 4.60 -15.09
C ALA A 273 -20.13 4.21 -15.30
N ALA A 274 -21.02 5.17 -15.09
CA ALA A 274 -22.44 5.02 -15.37
C ALA A 274 -22.86 6.11 -16.38
N PRO A 275 -23.88 5.86 -17.24
CA PRO A 275 -24.43 6.89 -18.10
C PRO A 275 -25.00 8.03 -17.25
N PRO A 276 -25.06 9.26 -17.78
CA PRO A 276 -25.73 10.35 -17.10
C PRO A 276 -27.21 9.98 -16.86
N ARG A 277 -27.79 10.54 -15.80
CA ARG A 277 -29.24 10.37 -15.58
C ARG A 277 -29.98 10.91 -16.80
N LEU A 278 -30.82 10.05 -17.37
CA LEU A 278 -31.74 10.43 -18.46
C LEU A 278 -32.86 11.30 -17.90
#